data_c1396c12926d643f9be5acbd75dc3410
#
_entry.id   c1396c12926d643f9be5acbd75dc3410
#
_cell.length_a   1.000
_cell.length_b   1.000
_cell.length_c   1.000
_cell.angle_alpha   90.00
_cell.angle_beta   90.00
_cell.angle_gamma   90.00
#
_symmetry.space_group_name_H-M   'P 1'
#
loop_
_entity.id
_entity.type
_entity.pdbx_description
1 polymer ?
#
loop_
_entity_poly.entity_id
_entity_poly.type
_entity_poly.pdbx_seq_one_letter_code
_entity_poly.pdbx_strand_id
1 'polypeptide(L)'
;MIADHISGNIIENPPKDGKLSVPITFDWFETDKKRMAKVAEDGTEFGVMVGRTIKDGDVLAETDDKRYYAKINTAQLIEIPVSSMKEMGRLCFELGNRHLSLKVEDDRVLVPYDHPTMEYTKKIGFEPHIIEGGFDGFLIVKAHAGSGTIIPGTNKTTGDVAEEEQEAAADEAWKSEHDGGHEHGDHSHGEHHHEHGEHEHVAGEYEVNGVLHRPDGTHSHDGGHTWHRH
;
A
#
# COMPACT_ATOMS: atom_id res chain seq x y z
N MET A 1 -14.97 14.39 11.45
CA MET A 1 -15.10 13.25 12.40
C MET A 1 -13.89 12.33 12.27
N ILE A 2 -13.62 11.46 13.25
CA ILE A 2 -12.54 10.45 13.17
C ILE A 2 -13.21 9.07 13.15
N ALA A 3 -12.81 8.23 12.18
CA ALA A 3 -13.18 6.83 12.08
C ALA A 3 -11.93 5.98 12.41
N ASP A 4 -11.84 5.47 13.64
CA ASP A 4 -10.71 4.72 14.16
C ASP A 4 -10.99 3.22 14.34
N HIS A 5 -12.25 2.82 14.16
CA HIS A 5 -12.69 1.43 14.23
C HIS A 5 -13.88 1.18 13.30
N ILE A 6 -14.18 -0.08 13.05
CA ILE A 6 -15.33 -0.54 12.29
C ILE A 6 -16.31 -1.20 13.26
N SER A 7 -17.52 -0.65 13.39
CA SER A 7 -18.54 -1.10 14.35
C SER A 7 -19.43 -2.24 13.82
N GLY A 8 -19.41 -2.51 12.54
CA GLY A 8 -20.20 -3.56 11.88
C GLY A 8 -20.16 -3.45 10.37
N ASN A 9 -21.04 -4.20 9.67
CA ASN A 9 -21.19 -4.13 8.23
C ASN A 9 -22.69 -4.17 7.88
N ILE A 10 -23.16 -3.17 7.12
CA ILE A 10 -24.59 -3.04 6.79
C ILE A 10 -25.08 -4.04 5.74
N ILE A 11 -24.18 -4.63 4.97
CA ILE A 11 -24.49 -5.65 3.96
C ILE A 11 -24.68 -7.01 4.65
N GLU A 12 -23.73 -7.37 5.53
CA GLU A 12 -23.80 -8.62 6.30
C GLU A 12 -24.94 -8.61 7.34
N ASN A 13 -25.14 -7.47 8.00
CA ASN A 13 -26.15 -7.26 9.04
C ASN A 13 -26.95 -5.98 8.78
N PRO A 14 -27.98 -6.01 7.93
CA PRO A 14 -28.80 -4.85 7.61
C PRO A 14 -29.43 -4.23 8.87
N PRO A 15 -29.18 -2.94 9.14
CA PRO A 15 -29.69 -2.30 10.34
C PRO A 15 -31.21 -2.09 10.29
N LYS A 16 -31.86 -2.08 11.48
CA LYS A 16 -33.32 -1.92 11.63
C LYS A 16 -33.69 -0.74 12.53
N ASP A 17 -32.74 0.11 12.86
CA ASP A 17 -32.86 1.20 13.84
C ASP A 17 -33.38 2.53 13.27
N GLY A 18 -33.58 2.58 11.93
CA GLY A 18 -34.13 3.75 11.25
C GLY A 18 -33.15 4.91 11.03
N LYS A 19 -31.88 4.75 11.40
CA LYS A 19 -30.84 5.75 11.10
C LYS A 19 -30.61 5.89 9.60
N LEU A 20 -30.34 7.12 9.15
CA LEU A 20 -29.99 7.40 7.76
C LEU A 20 -28.57 6.84 7.46
N SER A 21 -28.49 5.96 6.48
CA SER A 21 -27.18 5.43 6.02
C SER A 21 -26.57 6.35 4.98
N VAL A 22 -25.39 6.92 5.27
CA VAL A 22 -24.65 7.87 4.42
C VAL A 22 -23.36 7.21 3.94
N PRO A 23 -23.12 7.08 2.63
CA PRO A 23 -21.91 6.46 2.12
C PRO A 23 -20.70 7.40 2.21
N ILE A 24 -19.55 6.79 2.49
CA ILE A 24 -18.22 7.34 2.28
C ILE A 24 -17.57 6.50 1.17
N THR A 25 -17.27 7.12 0.03
CA THR A 25 -16.82 6.41 -1.17
C THR A 25 -15.31 6.17 -1.16
N PHE A 26 -14.90 4.96 -1.50
CA PHE A 26 -13.51 4.53 -1.60
C PHE A 26 -13.24 3.87 -2.96
N ASP A 27 -12.08 4.12 -3.51
CA ASP A 27 -11.53 3.28 -4.57
C ASP A 27 -10.84 2.05 -3.96
N TRP A 28 -10.77 0.96 -4.70
CA TRP A 28 -10.22 -0.30 -4.20
C TRP A 28 -8.80 -0.17 -3.63
N PHE A 29 -7.93 0.65 -4.24
CA PHE A 29 -6.54 0.89 -3.83
C PHE A 29 -6.41 1.81 -2.60
N GLU A 30 -7.53 2.35 -2.11
CA GLU A 30 -7.57 3.15 -0.88
C GLU A 30 -7.92 2.32 0.36
N THR A 31 -8.51 1.13 0.16
CA THR A 31 -9.13 0.34 1.23
C THR A 31 -8.14 -0.21 2.27
N ASP A 32 -6.86 -0.30 1.92
CA ASP A 32 -5.78 -0.77 2.81
C ASP A 32 -4.89 0.35 3.36
N LYS A 33 -5.18 1.62 3.02
CA LYS A 33 -4.42 2.75 3.53
C LYS A 33 -4.61 2.91 5.04
N LYS A 34 -3.50 3.11 5.75
CA LYS A 34 -3.51 3.27 7.21
C LYS A 34 -4.21 4.53 7.67
N ARG A 35 -4.08 5.62 6.89
CA ARG A 35 -4.66 6.94 7.18
C ARG A 35 -5.08 7.63 5.90
N MET A 36 -6.26 8.23 5.90
CA MET A 36 -6.74 9.03 4.77
C MET A 36 -7.80 10.04 5.22
N ALA A 37 -7.94 11.13 4.46
CA ALA A 37 -9.06 12.06 4.60
C ALA A 37 -10.12 11.70 3.57
N LYS A 38 -11.39 11.68 3.99
CA LYS A 38 -12.56 11.40 3.14
C LYS A 38 -13.69 12.37 3.44
N VAL A 39 -14.56 12.55 2.47
CA VAL A 39 -15.80 13.33 2.64
C VAL A 39 -16.97 12.41 2.32
N ALA A 40 -17.92 12.31 3.24
CA ALA A 40 -19.16 11.57 3.04
C ALA A 40 -20.07 12.28 2.04
N GLU A 41 -21.08 11.57 1.51
CA GLU A 41 -22.02 12.13 0.53
C GLU A 41 -22.80 13.35 1.05
N ASP A 42 -23.01 13.45 2.37
CA ASP A 42 -23.65 14.60 3.02
C ASP A 42 -22.69 15.77 3.34
N GLY A 43 -21.43 15.70 2.90
CA GLY A 43 -20.42 16.72 3.12
C GLY A 43 -19.66 16.61 4.44
N THR A 44 -19.92 15.61 5.28
CA THR A 44 -19.18 15.39 6.52
C THR A 44 -17.75 14.91 6.23
N GLU A 45 -16.77 15.60 6.81
CA GLU A 45 -15.35 15.27 6.66
C GLU A 45 -14.90 14.22 7.68
N PHE A 46 -14.09 13.25 7.22
CA PHE A 46 -13.57 12.16 8.02
C PHE A 46 -12.04 12.05 7.90
N GLY A 47 -11.38 11.87 9.06
CA GLY A 47 -10.07 11.22 9.14
C GLY A 47 -10.29 9.72 9.37
N VAL A 48 -9.89 8.87 8.42
CA VAL A 48 -10.10 7.42 8.49
C VAL A 48 -8.79 6.74 8.89
N MET A 49 -8.81 5.96 9.99
CA MET A 49 -7.63 5.27 10.56
C MET A 49 -8.04 3.95 11.21
N VAL A 50 -8.70 3.08 10.48
CA VAL A 50 -9.38 1.88 11.05
C VAL A 50 -8.48 0.67 11.31
N GLY A 51 -7.20 0.72 10.95
CA GLY A 51 -6.19 -0.32 11.28
C GLY A 51 -6.34 -1.67 10.58
N ARG A 52 -7.32 -1.84 9.68
CA ARG A 52 -7.53 -3.01 8.82
C ARG A 52 -8.07 -2.59 7.46
N THR A 53 -7.99 -3.50 6.51
CA THR A 53 -8.61 -3.31 5.17
C THR A 53 -10.11 -3.07 5.30
N ILE A 54 -10.59 -2.01 4.65
CA ILE A 54 -12.00 -1.61 4.59
C ILE A 54 -12.72 -2.47 3.55
N LYS A 55 -13.89 -2.99 3.91
CA LYS A 55 -14.77 -3.73 3.00
C LYS A 55 -16.01 -2.92 2.67
N ASP A 56 -16.65 -3.27 1.56
CA ASP A 56 -17.93 -2.66 1.21
C ASP A 56 -18.98 -2.88 2.30
N GLY A 57 -19.70 -1.82 2.66
CA GLY A 57 -20.68 -1.83 3.74
C GLY A 57 -20.13 -1.69 5.17
N ASP A 58 -18.82 -1.60 5.39
CA ASP A 58 -18.24 -1.40 6.72
C ASP A 58 -18.68 -0.09 7.35
N VAL A 59 -19.19 -0.14 8.57
CA VAL A 59 -19.66 1.03 9.32
C VAL A 59 -18.48 1.70 10.01
N LEU A 60 -18.19 2.92 9.59
CA LEU A 60 -17.03 3.71 10.02
C LEU A 60 -17.33 4.68 11.16
N ALA A 61 -18.58 5.15 11.26
CA ALA A 61 -19.03 6.00 12.35
C ALA A 61 -20.56 6.00 12.46
N GLU A 62 -21.07 6.31 13.66
CA GLU A 62 -22.50 6.52 13.92
C GLU A 62 -22.72 7.78 14.75
N THR A 63 -23.85 8.44 14.48
CA THR A 63 -24.46 9.47 15.30
C THR A 63 -25.82 9.00 15.79
N ASP A 64 -26.58 9.86 16.47
CA ASP A 64 -27.92 9.51 16.94
C ASP A 64 -28.89 9.21 15.77
N ASP A 65 -28.72 9.89 14.64
CA ASP A 65 -29.63 9.88 13.49
C ASP A 65 -28.98 9.33 12.19
N LYS A 66 -27.63 9.20 12.11
CA LYS A 66 -26.91 8.78 10.92
C LYS A 66 -25.95 7.64 11.19
N ARG A 67 -25.71 6.87 10.15
CA ARG A 67 -24.66 5.84 10.06
C ARG A 67 -23.85 6.09 8.81
N TYR A 68 -22.53 6.24 8.96
CA TYR A 68 -21.59 6.42 7.87
C TYR A 68 -20.92 5.09 7.55
N TYR A 69 -21.01 4.67 6.29
CA TYR A 69 -20.50 3.38 5.86
C TYR A 69 -19.62 3.49 4.62
N ALA A 70 -18.67 2.57 4.47
CA ALA A 70 -17.82 2.49 3.31
C ALA A 70 -18.60 1.94 2.10
N LYS A 71 -18.48 2.64 0.97
CA LYS A 71 -18.97 2.21 -0.34
C LYS A 71 -17.78 2.10 -1.28
N ILE A 72 -17.47 0.89 -1.71
CA ILE A 72 -16.37 0.67 -2.65
C ILE A 72 -16.85 0.93 -4.07
N ASN A 73 -16.14 1.80 -4.81
CA ASN A 73 -16.43 2.06 -6.20
C ASN A 73 -16.23 0.81 -7.05
N THR A 74 -17.08 0.65 -8.07
CA THR A 74 -16.82 -0.35 -9.12
C THR A 74 -15.60 0.05 -9.92
N ALA A 75 -14.85 -0.97 -10.38
CA ALA A 75 -13.69 -0.80 -11.23
C ALA A 75 -13.71 -1.83 -12.35
N GLN A 76 -12.94 -1.58 -13.41
CA GLN A 76 -12.66 -2.61 -14.38
C GLN A 76 -11.73 -3.66 -13.74
N LEU A 77 -12.12 -4.91 -13.86
CA LEU A 77 -11.40 -6.07 -13.34
C LEU A 77 -11.12 -7.05 -14.48
N ILE A 78 -10.05 -7.81 -14.31
CA ILE A 78 -9.78 -9.01 -15.11
C ILE A 78 -10.32 -10.19 -14.31
N GLU A 79 -11.35 -10.84 -14.81
CA GLU A 79 -11.85 -12.12 -14.34
C GLU A 79 -11.08 -13.24 -15.04
N ILE A 80 -10.49 -14.14 -14.29
CA ILE A 80 -9.70 -15.25 -14.80
C ILE A 80 -10.31 -16.57 -14.28
N PRO A 81 -11.16 -17.24 -15.07
CA PRO A 81 -11.77 -18.51 -14.68
C PRO A 81 -10.72 -19.61 -14.48
N VAL A 82 -10.97 -20.49 -13.51
CA VAL A 82 -10.18 -21.69 -13.25
C VAL A 82 -11.10 -22.89 -13.06
N SER A 83 -10.66 -24.06 -13.51
CA SER A 83 -11.46 -25.29 -13.47
C SER A 83 -10.95 -26.30 -12.44
N SER A 84 -9.83 -26.04 -11.78
CA SER A 84 -9.23 -26.94 -10.80
C SER A 84 -8.38 -26.19 -9.77
N MET A 85 -8.21 -26.80 -8.58
CA MET A 85 -7.28 -26.31 -7.55
C MET A 85 -5.84 -26.18 -8.07
N LYS A 86 -5.44 -27.03 -9.02
CA LYS A 86 -4.10 -26.96 -9.63
C LYS A 86 -3.95 -25.70 -10.48
N GLU A 87 -4.95 -25.36 -11.28
CA GLU A 87 -4.98 -24.11 -12.05
C GLU A 87 -5.03 -22.89 -11.13
N MET A 88 -5.87 -22.92 -10.10
CA MET A 88 -5.95 -21.89 -9.08
C MET A 88 -4.59 -21.62 -8.45
N GLY A 89 -3.91 -22.67 -7.95
CA GLY A 89 -2.59 -22.56 -7.33
C GLY A 89 -1.54 -22.02 -8.28
N ARG A 90 -1.52 -22.49 -9.53
CA ARG A 90 -0.61 -21.99 -10.56
C ARG A 90 -0.87 -20.50 -10.86
N LEU A 91 -2.12 -20.11 -11.07
CA LEU A 91 -2.50 -18.74 -11.38
C LEU A 91 -2.14 -17.79 -10.23
N CYS A 92 -2.51 -18.14 -8.99
CA CYS A 92 -2.18 -17.33 -7.81
C CYS A 92 -0.66 -17.17 -7.61
N PHE A 93 0.11 -18.24 -7.87
CA PHE A 93 1.58 -18.17 -7.83
C PHE A 93 2.15 -17.19 -8.87
N GLU A 94 1.67 -17.25 -10.11
CA GLU A 94 2.11 -16.39 -11.21
C GLU A 94 1.75 -14.91 -10.95
N LEU A 95 0.53 -14.64 -10.47
CA LEU A 95 0.09 -13.28 -10.13
C LEU A 95 0.80 -12.74 -8.89
N GLY A 96 1.01 -13.59 -7.88
CA GLY A 96 1.75 -13.25 -6.66
C GLY A 96 3.20 -12.86 -6.93
N ASN A 97 3.89 -13.55 -7.83
CA ASN A 97 5.25 -13.21 -8.26
C ASN A 97 5.32 -11.85 -8.98
N ARG A 98 4.22 -11.33 -9.46
CA ARG A 98 4.09 -10.00 -10.06
C ARG A 98 3.64 -8.93 -9.05
N HIS A 99 3.49 -9.31 -7.78
CA HIS A 99 3.01 -8.44 -6.70
C HIS A 99 1.63 -7.81 -6.96
N LEU A 100 0.76 -8.52 -7.68
CA LEU A 100 -0.58 -8.03 -7.98
C LEU A 100 -1.52 -8.27 -6.80
N SER A 101 -2.35 -7.29 -6.48
CA SER A 101 -3.50 -7.49 -5.59
C SER A 101 -4.50 -8.41 -6.29
N LEU A 102 -4.95 -9.46 -5.61
CA LEU A 102 -5.84 -10.45 -6.20
C LEU A 102 -6.92 -10.90 -5.22
N LYS A 103 -8.12 -11.15 -5.75
CA LYS A 103 -9.24 -11.73 -5.02
C LYS A 103 -9.48 -13.14 -5.55
N VAL A 104 -9.43 -14.11 -4.65
CA VAL A 104 -9.66 -15.52 -4.98
C VAL A 104 -11.09 -15.88 -4.64
N GLU A 105 -11.83 -16.41 -5.62
CA GLU A 105 -13.15 -17.01 -5.47
C GLU A 105 -13.08 -18.49 -5.80
N ASP A 106 -14.15 -19.25 -5.65
CA ASP A 106 -14.11 -20.71 -5.76
C ASP A 106 -13.68 -21.21 -7.16
N ASP A 107 -14.07 -20.49 -8.20
CA ASP A 107 -13.91 -20.86 -9.61
C ASP A 107 -13.18 -19.81 -10.46
N ARG A 108 -12.69 -18.73 -9.85
CA ARG A 108 -12.02 -17.65 -10.57
C ARG A 108 -11.11 -16.82 -9.67
N VAL A 109 -10.21 -16.09 -10.30
CA VAL A 109 -9.41 -15.04 -9.67
C VAL A 109 -9.74 -13.71 -10.32
N LEU A 110 -9.93 -12.68 -9.50
CA LEU A 110 -10.14 -11.30 -9.95
C LEU A 110 -8.89 -10.48 -9.64
N VAL A 111 -8.49 -9.63 -10.58
CA VAL A 111 -7.44 -8.62 -10.39
C VAL A 111 -7.89 -7.30 -11.01
N PRO A 112 -7.46 -6.13 -10.50
CA PRO A 112 -7.71 -4.87 -11.16
C PRO A 112 -7.17 -4.88 -12.59
N TYR A 113 -7.90 -4.24 -13.50
CA TYR A 113 -7.53 -4.25 -14.92
C TYR A 113 -6.25 -3.47 -15.17
N ASP A 114 -5.29 -4.12 -15.79
CA ASP A 114 -4.22 -3.51 -16.55
C ASP A 114 -3.91 -4.33 -17.80
N HIS A 115 -3.51 -3.67 -18.88
CA HIS A 115 -3.27 -4.34 -20.14
C HIS A 115 -2.13 -5.37 -20.08
N PRO A 116 -0.98 -5.11 -19.44
CA PRO A 116 0.09 -6.10 -19.28
C PRO A 116 -0.36 -7.39 -18.60
N THR A 117 -1.16 -7.30 -17.54
CA THR A 117 -1.69 -8.48 -16.82
C THR A 117 -2.68 -9.26 -17.68
N MET A 118 -3.54 -8.56 -18.42
CA MET A 118 -4.47 -9.19 -19.38
C MET A 118 -3.72 -10.02 -20.42
N GLU A 119 -2.67 -9.49 -21.04
CA GLU A 119 -1.88 -10.20 -22.05
C GLU A 119 -1.03 -11.31 -21.42
N TYR A 120 -0.51 -11.10 -20.24
CA TYR A 120 0.26 -12.13 -19.54
C TYR A 120 -0.58 -13.35 -19.22
N THR A 121 -1.79 -13.17 -18.68
CA THR A 121 -2.69 -14.27 -18.32
C THR A 121 -3.09 -15.10 -19.53
N LYS A 122 -3.35 -14.46 -20.68
CA LYS A 122 -3.54 -15.17 -21.98
C LYS A 122 -2.31 -15.98 -22.37
N LYS A 123 -1.11 -15.36 -22.28
CA LYS A 123 0.15 -16.01 -22.65
C LYS A 123 0.45 -17.26 -21.85
N ILE A 124 0.08 -17.30 -20.57
CA ILE A 124 0.26 -18.47 -19.70
C ILE A 124 -0.89 -19.48 -19.80
N GLY A 125 -1.83 -19.27 -20.74
CA GLY A 125 -2.85 -20.25 -21.13
C GLY A 125 -4.16 -20.18 -20.36
N PHE A 126 -4.51 -19.02 -19.76
CA PHE A 126 -5.83 -18.77 -19.21
C PHE A 126 -6.69 -17.96 -20.18
N GLU A 127 -8.00 -17.91 -19.92
CA GLU A 127 -8.99 -17.17 -20.71
C GLU A 127 -9.56 -15.99 -19.90
N PRO A 128 -8.83 -14.87 -19.75
CA PRO A 128 -9.28 -13.73 -18.98
C PRO A 128 -10.36 -12.93 -19.71
N HIS A 129 -11.31 -12.38 -18.93
CA HIS A 129 -12.38 -11.49 -19.40
C HIS A 129 -12.33 -10.17 -18.64
N ILE A 130 -12.83 -9.08 -19.27
CA ILE A 130 -13.00 -7.80 -18.57
C ILE A 130 -14.41 -7.76 -18.01
N ILE A 131 -14.52 -7.45 -16.71
CA ILE A 131 -15.79 -7.22 -16.04
C ILE A 131 -15.75 -5.88 -15.29
N GLU A 132 -16.94 -5.34 -14.97
CA GLU A 132 -17.10 -4.24 -14.02
C GLU A 132 -17.59 -4.79 -12.69
N GLY A 133 -16.93 -4.42 -11.58
CA GLY A 133 -17.32 -4.92 -10.26
C GLY A 133 -16.61 -4.24 -9.11
N GLY A 134 -17.07 -4.53 -7.89
CA GLY A 134 -16.38 -4.15 -6.67
C GLY A 134 -15.15 -5.04 -6.43
N PHE A 135 -14.07 -4.43 -5.98
CA PHE A 135 -12.83 -5.15 -5.64
C PHE A 135 -12.50 -4.90 -4.17
N ASP A 136 -13.01 -5.77 -3.32
CA ASP A 136 -12.86 -5.76 -1.88
C ASP A 136 -12.45 -7.14 -1.35
N GLY A 137 -11.94 -7.20 -0.13
CA GLY A 137 -11.54 -8.48 0.51
C GLY A 137 -10.44 -9.22 -0.24
N PHE A 138 -9.64 -8.53 -1.03
CA PHE A 138 -8.55 -9.09 -1.82
C PHE A 138 -7.28 -9.33 -0.98
N LEU A 139 -6.43 -10.23 -1.48
CA LEU A 139 -5.11 -10.46 -0.91
C LEU A 139 -4.16 -9.37 -1.39
N ILE A 140 -3.49 -8.72 -0.44
CA ILE A 140 -2.49 -7.71 -0.73
C ILE A 140 -1.11 -8.37 -0.64
N VAL A 141 -0.37 -8.31 -1.71
CA VAL A 141 1.04 -8.67 -1.71
C VAL A 141 1.83 -7.38 -1.48
N LYS A 142 2.70 -7.36 -0.46
CA LYS A 142 3.60 -6.22 -0.26
C LYS A 142 4.47 -6.06 -1.49
N ALA A 143 4.17 -5.03 -2.24
CA ALA A 143 4.89 -4.71 -3.46
C ALA A 143 6.04 -3.75 -3.13
N HIS A 144 7.16 -3.90 -3.84
CA HIS A 144 8.25 -2.92 -3.83
C HIS A 144 7.98 -1.82 -4.87
N ALA A 145 8.67 -0.69 -4.78
CA ALA A 145 8.58 0.37 -5.79
C ALA A 145 8.66 -0.18 -7.22
N GLY A 146 7.81 0.35 -8.09
CA GLY A 146 7.71 -0.07 -9.50
C GLY A 146 7.07 -1.44 -9.73
N SER A 147 6.51 -2.11 -8.69
CA SER A 147 5.82 -3.40 -8.82
C SER A 147 4.35 -3.30 -8.41
N GLY A 148 3.56 -4.31 -8.75
CA GLY A 148 2.12 -4.34 -8.50
C GLY A 148 1.29 -3.74 -9.61
N THR A 149 0.05 -3.34 -9.29
CA THR A 149 -0.91 -2.81 -10.26
C THR A 149 -0.76 -1.30 -10.43
N ILE A 150 -0.84 -0.82 -11.67
CA ILE A 150 -0.86 0.62 -11.97
C ILE A 150 -2.15 1.23 -11.42
N ILE A 151 -2.03 2.29 -10.63
CA ILE A 151 -3.17 3.00 -10.06
C ILE A 151 -3.79 3.89 -11.14
N PRO A 152 -5.10 3.73 -11.44
CA PRO A 152 -5.78 4.51 -12.45
C PRO A 152 -5.60 6.03 -12.28
N GLY A 153 -5.28 6.73 -13.36
CA GLY A 153 -5.07 8.19 -13.36
C GLY A 153 -3.72 8.66 -12.80
N THR A 154 -2.82 7.73 -12.48
CA THR A 154 -1.46 8.03 -11.99
C THR A 154 -0.40 7.27 -12.79
N ASN A 155 0.87 7.65 -12.62
CA ASN A 155 2.01 6.87 -13.12
C ASN A 155 2.63 5.98 -12.02
N LYS A 156 1.92 5.80 -10.88
CA LYS A 156 2.39 5.04 -9.73
C LYS A 156 1.76 3.66 -9.72
N THR A 157 2.50 2.68 -9.19
CA THR A 157 2.00 1.35 -8.88
C THR A 157 1.55 1.25 -7.42
N THR A 158 0.87 0.18 -7.07
CA THR A 158 0.52 -0.11 -5.67
C THR A 158 1.77 -0.28 -4.79
N GLY A 159 2.90 -0.70 -5.38
CA GLY A 159 4.19 -0.77 -4.69
C GLY A 159 4.79 0.59 -4.38
N ASP A 160 4.72 1.54 -5.32
CA ASP A 160 5.23 2.90 -5.10
C ASP A 160 4.50 3.58 -3.95
N VAL A 161 3.18 3.43 -3.87
CA VAL A 161 2.38 3.99 -2.77
C VAL A 161 2.69 3.32 -1.43
N ALA A 162 2.86 1.98 -1.43
CA ALA A 162 3.19 1.26 -0.21
C ALA A 162 4.57 1.65 0.36
N GLU A 163 5.54 1.94 -0.50
CA GLU A 163 6.87 2.41 -0.09
C GLU A 163 6.81 3.84 0.47
N GLU A 164 6.12 4.76 -0.21
CA GLU A 164 5.89 6.12 0.30
C GLU A 164 5.21 6.14 1.68
N GLU A 165 4.24 5.25 1.91
CA GLU A 165 3.59 5.12 3.23
C GLU A 165 4.54 4.56 4.31
N GLN A 166 5.46 3.66 3.95
CA GLN A 166 6.47 3.14 4.87
C GLN A 166 7.50 4.20 5.24
N GLU A 167 7.98 4.99 4.27
CA GLU A 167 8.90 6.10 4.50
C GLU A 167 8.27 7.18 5.38
N ALA A 168 7.02 7.57 5.11
CA ALA A 168 6.29 8.54 5.91
C ALA A 168 6.09 8.05 7.36
N ALA A 169 5.80 6.76 7.55
CA ALA A 169 5.65 6.17 8.88
C ALA A 169 6.98 6.10 9.66
N ALA A 170 8.08 5.85 8.96
CA ALA A 170 9.43 5.87 9.55
C ALA A 170 9.83 7.27 9.99
N ASP A 171 9.54 8.29 9.18
CA ASP A 171 9.77 9.70 9.50
C ASP A 171 8.94 10.17 10.71
N GLU A 172 7.66 9.75 10.81
CA GLU A 172 6.83 10.07 11.98
C GLU A 172 7.34 9.38 13.25
N ALA A 173 7.77 8.11 13.16
CA ALA A 173 8.35 7.38 14.28
C ALA A 173 9.64 8.06 14.77
N TRP A 174 10.52 8.46 13.85
CA TRP A 174 11.75 9.17 14.19
C TRP A 174 11.47 10.51 14.87
N LYS A 175 10.50 11.30 14.38
CA LYS A 175 10.08 12.58 14.98
C LYS A 175 9.50 12.37 16.38
N SER A 176 8.70 11.33 16.61
CA SER A 176 8.10 11.04 17.91
C SER A 176 9.13 10.62 18.97
N GLU A 177 10.22 9.94 18.57
CA GLU A 177 11.30 9.56 19.47
C GLU A 177 12.23 10.75 19.83
N HIS A 178 12.30 11.80 18.98
CA HIS A 178 13.21 12.94 19.15
C HIS A 178 12.51 14.23 19.61
N ASP A 179 11.16 14.25 19.70
CA ASP A 179 10.38 15.41 20.18
C ASP A 179 10.19 15.42 21.74
N GLY A 180 10.90 14.55 22.45
CA GLY A 180 11.00 14.52 23.92
C GLY A 180 11.96 15.59 24.43
N GLY A 181 11.45 16.80 24.61
CA GLY A 181 11.91 17.93 25.42
C GLY A 181 13.40 18.03 25.74
N HIS A 182 14.13 18.86 25.01
CA HIS A 182 15.33 19.50 25.53
C HIS A 182 14.98 20.89 26.03
N GLU A 183 14.89 21.08 27.36
CA GLU A 183 15.03 22.37 27.99
C GLU A 183 16.39 22.96 27.60
N HIS A 184 16.36 24.13 27.01
CA HIS A 184 17.55 24.91 26.67
C HIS A 184 18.29 25.37 27.94
N GLY A 185 19.32 24.62 28.31
CA GLY A 185 20.39 25.11 29.13
C GLY A 185 21.37 25.85 28.23
N ASP A 186 21.50 27.14 28.49
CA ASP A 186 22.45 28.06 27.86
C ASP A 186 23.89 27.59 28.12
N HIS A 187 24.57 27.08 27.11
CA HIS A 187 26.00 26.78 27.12
C HIS A 187 26.71 27.36 25.89
N SER A 188 27.58 28.30 26.21
CA SER A 188 28.59 28.99 25.43
C SER A 188 29.29 28.08 24.38
N HIS A 189 29.38 28.61 23.17
CA HIS A 189 30.01 28.03 21.99
C HIS A 189 31.51 27.79 22.15
N GLY A 190 31.91 26.50 22.08
CA GLY A 190 33.26 26.12 21.68
C GLY A 190 33.19 25.63 20.21
N GLU A 191 33.91 26.33 19.34
CA GLU A 191 34.07 25.93 17.93
C GLU A 191 34.80 24.58 17.84
N HIS A 192 34.08 23.51 17.46
CA HIS A 192 34.70 22.29 17.02
C HIS A 192 34.57 22.16 15.50
N HIS A 193 35.70 22.41 14.83
CA HIS A 193 35.91 22.01 13.44
C HIS A 193 35.81 20.48 13.35
N HIS A 194 34.77 19.97 12.72
CA HIS A 194 34.76 18.61 12.22
C HIS A 194 35.52 18.56 10.88
N GLU A 195 36.72 18.06 10.91
CA GLU A 195 37.41 17.62 9.70
C GLU A 195 36.58 16.50 9.08
N HIS A 196 35.94 16.77 7.95
CA HIS A 196 35.45 15.73 7.05
C HIS A 196 36.67 15.05 6.46
N GLY A 197 36.99 13.84 6.95
CA GLY A 197 37.98 12.97 6.34
C GLY A 197 37.54 12.68 4.90
N GLU A 198 38.28 13.24 3.93
CA GLU A 198 38.15 12.88 2.53
C GLU A 198 38.51 11.40 2.41
N HIS A 199 37.52 10.54 2.10
CA HIS A 199 37.78 9.16 1.74
C HIS A 199 38.42 9.16 0.37
N GLU A 200 39.67 8.75 0.28
CA GLU A 200 40.36 8.48 -0.99
C GLU A 200 39.62 7.37 -1.73
N HIS A 201 38.94 7.72 -2.82
CA HIS A 201 38.38 6.73 -3.73
C HIS A 201 39.48 5.91 -4.38
N VAL A 202 39.43 4.60 -4.20
CA VAL A 202 40.33 3.67 -4.84
C VAL A 202 40.03 3.61 -6.35
N ALA A 203 41.00 3.62 -7.19
CA ALA A 203 40.83 3.57 -8.65
C ALA A 203 39.99 2.33 -9.04
N GLY A 204 38.83 2.56 -9.69
CA GLY A 204 37.91 1.50 -10.09
C GLY A 204 36.69 1.28 -9.15
N GLU A 205 36.52 2.09 -8.12
CA GLU A 205 35.28 2.12 -7.36
C GLU A 205 34.14 2.72 -8.21
N TYR A 206 32.98 2.10 -8.14
CA TYR A 206 31.75 2.57 -8.78
C TYR A 206 30.53 2.37 -7.87
N GLU A 207 29.53 3.21 -8.04
CA GLU A 207 28.31 3.17 -7.25
C GLU A 207 27.14 2.65 -8.09
N VAL A 208 26.37 1.73 -7.50
CA VAL A 208 25.10 1.23 -8.07
C VAL A 208 24.05 1.22 -6.96
N ASN A 209 22.96 1.96 -7.16
CA ASN A 209 21.84 2.05 -6.21
C ASN A 209 22.26 2.40 -4.76
N GLY A 210 23.17 3.34 -4.58
CA GLY A 210 23.64 3.74 -3.24
C GLY A 210 24.64 2.78 -2.59
N VAL A 211 25.09 1.75 -3.31
CA VAL A 211 26.09 0.78 -2.86
C VAL A 211 27.38 1.01 -3.60
N LEU A 212 28.49 1.22 -2.88
CA LEU A 212 29.84 1.31 -3.45
C LEU A 212 30.39 -0.09 -3.70
N HIS A 213 30.99 -0.29 -4.87
CA HIS A 213 31.61 -1.55 -5.29
C HIS A 213 33.08 -1.35 -5.63
N ARG A 214 33.89 -2.36 -5.33
CA ARG A 214 35.34 -2.43 -5.70
C ARG A 214 35.61 -3.52 -6.71
N PRO A 215 36.67 -3.36 -7.50
CA PRO A 215 37.09 -4.37 -8.48
C PRO A 215 37.43 -5.74 -7.86
N ASP A 216 37.75 -5.79 -6.56
CA ASP A 216 38.04 -7.02 -5.82
C ASP A 216 36.79 -7.82 -5.40
N GLY A 217 35.58 -7.33 -5.76
CA GLY A 217 34.30 -7.95 -5.47
C GLY A 217 33.75 -7.62 -4.09
N THR A 218 34.33 -6.66 -3.36
CA THR A 218 33.75 -6.12 -2.13
C THR A 218 32.77 -4.98 -2.41
N HIS A 219 31.80 -4.78 -1.51
CA HIS A 219 30.83 -3.71 -1.59
C HIS A 219 30.55 -3.08 -0.20
N SER A 220 30.08 -1.85 -0.20
CA SER A 220 29.78 -1.08 1.00
C SER A 220 28.40 -0.42 0.89
N HIS A 221 27.58 -0.56 1.94
CA HIS A 221 26.26 0.05 2.07
C HIS A 221 26.26 1.31 2.96
N ASP A 222 27.40 1.70 3.51
CA ASP A 222 27.57 2.79 4.47
C ASP A 222 28.55 3.88 3.98
N GLY A 223 28.59 4.11 2.67
CA GLY A 223 29.42 5.14 2.05
C GLY A 223 30.93 4.85 2.12
N GLY A 224 31.34 3.57 2.19
CA GLY A 224 32.74 3.18 2.19
C GLY A 224 33.38 2.99 3.57
N HIS A 225 32.58 3.09 4.65
CA HIS A 225 33.10 2.89 6.02
C HIS A 225 33.35 1.41 6.34
N THR A 226 32.49 0.51 5.86
CA THR A 226 32.67 -0.94 6.00
C THR A 226 32.53 -1.66 4.66
N TRP A 227 33.34 -2.71 4.42
CA TRP A 227 33.36 -3.45 3.16
C TRP A 227 33.11 -4.94 3.40
N HIS A 228 32.19 -5.52 2.62
CA HIS A 228 31.78 -6.91 2.72
C HIS A 228 31.99 -7.66 1.40
N ARG A 229 32.27 -8.98 1.49
CA ARG A 229 32.28 -9.88 0.35
C ARG A 229 31.25 -10.97 0.56
N HIS A 230 30.41 -11.25 -0.44
CA HIS A 230 29.50 -12.40 -0.48
C HIS A 230 30.17 -13.63 -1.07
#